data_26bc0fd5477a8724b0b18b666f3f36cf
#
_entry.id   26bc0fd5477a8724b0b18b666f3f36cf
#
_cell.length_a   1.000
_cell.length_b   1.000
_cell.length_c   1.000
_cell.angle_alpha   90.00
_cell.angle_beta   90.00
_cell.angle_gamma   90.00
#
_symmetry.space_group_name_H-M   'P 1'
#
loop_
_entity.id
_entity.type
_entity.pdbx_description
1 polymer ?
#
loop_
_entity_poly.entity_id
_entity_poly.type
_entity_poly.pdbx_seq_one_letter_code
_entity_poly.pdbx_strand_id
1 'polypeptide(L)'
;MTRPTLYSRSPRLRPGTVTPAPGAAPAAEPPKVPSRWRERLARFRTPLLVVAGALAALLAVSLHGPLGPPAQRITQEDIDAAVRHTLEKNPLPSPSVKAYEAVRGSIVRVRGIADGPIGEELEQSVGSGVVIIDNGTILTNLHVAASSERLKVVFADGLESDAAVVALQPEHDLAVIKARTIPDDLQAATMRSTQGLAVGDHVTAVGFPFGIGPSVSSGVISGLKRDFRSPEGKRVLTNLIQFDAAANPGNSGGPLVTAEGEVIGIVTAILNPTEQRVFIGIGFAVPIENAAAGAGMPPF
;
A
#
# COMPACT_ATOMS: atom_id res chain seq x y z
N MET A 1 36.57 8.57 9.08
CA MET A 1 37.71 8.91 8.20
C MET A 1 37.41 10.23 7.50
N THR A 2 37.95 11.31 8.05
CA THR A 2 37.73 12.70 7.64
C THR A 2 38.81 13.08 6.61
N ARG A 3 38.39 13.63 5.47
CA ARG A 3 39.32 14.21 4.48
C ARG A 3 39.64 15.65 4.85
N PRO A 4 40.89 16.09 4.79
CA PRO A 4 41.28 17.48 5.01
C PRO A 4 41.21 18.30 3.73
N THR A 5 40.65 19.48 3.82
CA THR A 5 40.66 20.54 2.82
C THR A 5 41.94 21.37 2.95
N LEU A 6 42.72 21.42 1.86
CA LEU A 6 43.92 22.28 1.72
C LEU A 6 43.51 23.61 1.08
N TYR A 7 43.64 24.71 1.83
CA TYR A 7 43.58 26.07 1.33
C TYR A 7 45.01 26.59 1.16
N SER A 8 45.40 26.94 -0.07
CA SER A 8 46.63 27.67 -0.37
C SER A 8 46.33 29.16 -0.55
N ARG A 9 46.91 30.03 0.30
CA ARG A 9 46.92 31.48 0.13
C ARG A 9 48.26 31.92 -0.43
N SER A 10 48.28 32.56 -1.63
CA SER A 10 49.43 33.28 -2.15
C SER A 10 49.47 34.71 -1.59
N PRO A 11 50.65 35.25 -1.23
CA PRO A 11 50.78 36.60 -0.71
C PRO A 11 50.79 37.65 -1.83
N ARG A 12 50.10 38.76 -1.58
CA ARG A 12 50.06 39.92 -2.46
C ARG A 12 51.38 40.71 -2.27
N LEU A 13 52.12 40.97 -3.34
CA LEU A 13 53.20 41.92 -3.41
C LEU A 13 52.63 43.34 -3.59
N ARG A 14 53.09 44.30 -2.76
CA ARG A 14 52.80 45.73 -2.90
C ARG A 14 53.68 46.34 -3.96
N PRO A 15 53.20 47.29 -4.80
CA PRO A 15 54.07 48.01 -5.75
C PRO A 15 54.87 49.12 -5.03
N GLY A 16 56.16 49.14 -5.29
CA GLY A 16 57.06 50.20 -4.86
C GLY A 16 56.95 51.41 -5.75
N THR A 17 56.96 52.56 -5.12
CA THR A 17 57.06 53.89 -5.72
C THR A 17 58.43 54.09 -6.33
N VAL A 18 58.50 54.47 -7.63
CA VAL A 18 59.71 54.94 -8.31
C VAL A 18 59.56 56.40 -8.73
N THR A 19 60.45 57.22 -8.28
CA THR A 19 60.55 58.67 -8.53
C THR A 19 61.05 58.92 -10.00
N PRO A 20 60.54 59.93 -10.72
CA PRO A 20 61.00 60.20 -12.10
C PRO A 20 62.23 61.06 -12.16
N ALA A 21 63.12 60.71 -13.08
CA ALA A 21 64.29 61.56 -13.50
C ALA A 21 63.95 62.41 -14.73
N PRO A 22 64.54 63.61 -14.91
CA PRO A 22 64.07 64.57 -15.90
C PRO A 22 64.75 64.49 -17.25
N GLY A 23 63.97 64.75 -18.29
CA GLY A 23 64.43 65.40 -19.48
C GLY A 23 64.92 64.53 -20.66
N ALA A 24 64.00 64.31 -21.64
CA ALA A 24 64.39 64.17 -23.03
C ALA A 24 63.28 64.71 -23.97
N ALA A 25 63.66 65.53 -24.92
CA ALA A 25 62.72 66.20 -25.84
C ALA A 25 61.96 65.27 -26.77
N PRO A 26 60.74 65.73 -27.26
CA PRO A 26 59.93 64.87 -28.08
C PRO A 26 60.43 64.60 -29.44
N ALA A 27 60.59 63.35 -29.83
CA ALA A 27 60.86 62.93 -31.18
C ALA A 27 59.60 63.01 -32.03
N ALA A 28 59.72 63.63 -33.22
CA ALA A 28 58.66 63.84 -34.20
C ALA A 28 58.00 62.50 -34.63
N GLU A 29 56.68 62.44 -34.59
CA GLU A 29 55.94 61.31 -35.15
C GLU A 29 56.09 61.22 -36.66
N PRO A 30 56.31 60.01 -37.21
CA PRO A 30 56.30 59.79 -38.66
C PRO A 30 54.87 59.93 -39.20
N PRO A 31 54.72 60.44 -40.46
CA PRO A 31 53.39 60.63 -41.05
C PRO A 31 52.63 59.31 -41.24
N LYS A 32 51.42 59.22 -40.70
CA LYS A 32 50.53 58.11 -40.91
C LYS A 32 50.15 58.03 -42.39
N VAL A 33 50.67 57.09 -43.10
CA VAL A 33 50.18 56.77 -44.45
C VAL A 33 48.85 56.12 -44.37
N PRO A 34 47.78 56.64 -44.99
CA PRO A 34 46.49 56.02 -44.96
C PRO A 34 46.52 54.71 -45.75
N SER A 35 46.37 53.60 -45.05
CA SER A 35 46.32 52.27 -45.67
C SER A 35 44.98 52.16 -46.46
N ARG A 36 45.03 52.24 -47.75
CA ARG A 36 43.91 52.05 -48.71
C ARG A 36 43.17 50.70 -48.48
N TRP A 37 43.79 49.81 -47.78
CA TRP A 37 43.18 48.51 -47.34
C TRP A 37 42.20 48.70 -46.22
N ARG A 38 42.37 49.60 -45.29
CA ARG A 38 41.41 49.86 -44.18
C ARG A 38 40.16 50.51 -44.70
N GLU A 39 40.22 51.37 -45.67
CA GLU A 39 39.03 52.01 -46.29
C GLU A 39 38.22 51.02 -47.15
N ARG A 40 38.90 50.07 -47.82
CA ARG A 40 38.21 49.00 -48.54
C ARG A 40 37.52 48.04 -47.57
N LEU A 41 38.13 47.66 -46.47
CA LEU A 41 37.51 46.83 -45.43
C LEU A 41 36.35 47.54 -44.72
N ALA A 42 36.41 48.87 -44.55
CA ALA A 42 35.31 49.65 -43.98
C ALA A 42 34.06 49.64 -44.85
N ARG A 43 34.21 49.62 -46.18
CA ARG A 43 33.07 49.52 -47.15
C ARG A 43 32.33 48.18 -47.09
N PHE A 44 33.02 47.11 -46.67
CA PHE A 44 32.42 45.78 -46.58
C PHE A 44 31.97 45.41 -45.17
N ARG A 45 32.21 46.26 -44.15
CA ARG A 45 31.78 46.00 -42.77
C ARG A 45 30.26 45.89 -42.63
N THR A 46 29.53 46.80 -43.25
CA THR A 46 28.06 46.82 -43.19
C THR A 46 27.44 45.60 -43.87
N PRO A 47 27.79 45.25 -45.13
CA PRO A 47 27.21 44.06 -45.75
C PRO A 47 27.65 42.76 -45.05
N LEU A 48 28.87 42.67 -44.48
CA LEU A 48 29.33 41.51 -43.74
C LEU A 48 28.56 41.32 -42.44
N LEU A 49 28.22 42.38 -41.70
CA LEU A 49 27.40 42.35 -40.51
C LEU A 49 25.95 41.95 -40.82
N VAL A 50 25.42 42.41 -41.97
CA VAL A 50 24.08 42.02 -42.41
C VAL A 50 24.04 40.51 -42.75
N VAL A 51 25.05 40.02 -43.48
CA VAL A 51 25.14 38.58 -43.79
C VAL A 51 25.35 37.73 -42.52
N ALA A 52 26.22 38.16 -41.60
CA ALA A 52 26.40 37.48 -40.31
C ALA A 52 25.12 37.48 -39.47
N GLY A 53 24.38 38.61 -39.43
CA GLY A 53 23.08 38.70 -38.77
C GLY A 53 22.02 37.80 -39.40
N ALA A 54 21.94 37.74 -40.73
CA ALA A 54 21.05 36.84 -41.44
C ALA A 54 21.38 35.36 -41.20
N LEU A 55 22.67 34.99 -41.19
CA LEU A 55 23.11 33.63 -40.86
C LEU A 55 22.78 33.27 -39.42
N ALA A 56 23.03 34.17 -38.48
CA ALA A 56 22.66 33.97 -37.08
C ALA A 56 21.14 33.83 -36.88
N ALA A 57 20.35 34.66 -37.61
CA ALA A 57 18.90 34.53 -37.58
C ALA A 57 18.42 33.20 -38.20
N LEU A 58 19.00 32.77 -39.33
CA LEU A 58 18.72 31.48 -39.93
C LEU A 58 19.08 30.30 -39.00
N LEU A 59 20.22 30.40 -38.33
CA LEU A 59 20.63 29.38 -37.33
C LEU A 59 19.71 29.38 -36.14
N ALA A 60 19.27 30.51 -35.63
CA ALA A 60 18.34 30.62 -34.55
C ALA A 60 16.95 30.06 -34.94
N VAL A 61 16.48 30.35 -36.18
CA VAL A 61 15.24 29.75 -36.70
C VAL A 61 15.36 28.25 -36.91
N SER A 62 16.51 27.73 -37.35
CA SER A 62 16.73 26.28 -37.51
C SER A 62 16.84 25.54 -36.18
N LEU A 63 17.34 26.19 -35.12
CA LEU A 63 17.47 25.61 -33.78
C LEU A 63 16.19 25.75 -32.93
N HIS A 64 15.39 26.80 -33.15
CA HIS A 64 14.23 27.13 -32.31
C HIS A 64 12.91 27.26 -33.08
N GLY A 65 12.94 27.21 -34.43
CA GLY A 65 11.79 27.38 -35.28
C GLY A 65 11.04 26.08 -35.62
N PRO A 66 9.99 26.18 -36.48
CA PRO A 66 9.15 25.04 -36.88
C PRO A 66 9.89 23.97 -37.72
N LEU A 67 11.23 24.11 -37.92
CA LEU A 67 12.11 23.13 -38.54
C LEU A 67 12.70 22.14 -37.46
N GLY A 68 12.36 22.32 -36.16
CA GLY A 68 12.61 21.33 -35.15
C GLY A 68 11.88 20.02 -35.51
N PRO A 69 12.37 18.86 -35.02
CA PRO A 69 11.67 17.59 -35.26
C PRO A 69 10.18 17.76 -34.91
N PRO A 70 9.27 17.31 -35.76
CA PRO A 70 7.85 17.46 -35.49
C PRO A 70 7.55 16.90 -34.10
N ALA A 71 6.80 17.65 -33.30
CA ALA A 71 6.35 17.18 -31.99
C ALA A 71 5.74 15.80 -32.20
N GLN A 72 6.38 14.78 -31.62
CA GLN A 72 5.95 13.40 -31.76
C GLN A 72 4.52 13.31 -31.22
N ARG A 73 3.54 13.20 -32.09
CA ARG A 73 2.16 13.02 -31.68
C ARG A 73 2.05 11.59 -31.16
N ILE A 74 1.93 11.46 -29.86
CA ILE A 74 1.65 10.16 -29.24
C ILE A 74 0.33 9.66 -29.83
N THR A 75 0.38 8.54 -30.51
CA THR A 75 -0.80 7.88 -31.09
C THR A 75 -1.40 6.93 -30.07
N GLN A 76 -2.64 6.50 -30.30
CA GLN A 76 -3.26 5.47 -29.47
C GLN A 76 -2.44 4.15 -29.49
N GLU A 77 -1.84 3.83 -30.64
CA GLU A 77 -0.98 2.65 -30.79
C GLU A 77 0.27 2.73 -29.92
N ASP A 78 0.89 3.92 -29.78
CA ASP A 78 2.04 4.13 -28.89
C ASP A 78 1.66 3.95 -27.43
N ILE A 79 0.47 4.45 -27.04
CA ILE A 79 -0.08 4.27 -25.68
C ILE A 79 -0.33 2.78 -25.41
N ASP A 80 -1.01 2.10 -26.32
CA ASP A 80 -1.35 0.68 -26.18
C ASP A 80 -0.07 -0.19 -26.14
N ALA A 81 0.93 0.14 -26.94
CA ALA A 81 2.23 -0.53 -26.92
C ALA A 81 2.97 -0.32 -25.59
N ALA A 82 2.98 0.91 -25.09
CA ALA A 82 3.61 1.26 -23.81
C ALA A 82 2.90 0.57 -22.63
N VAL A 83 1.56 0.58 -22.61
CA VAL A 83 0.75 -0.11 -21.59
C VAL A 83 1.00 -1.60 -21.63
N ARG A 84 0.96 -2.23 -22.82
CA ARG A 84 1.23 -3.67 -22.97
C ARG A 84 2.62 -4.03 -22.49
N HIS A 85 3.65 -3.29 -22.90
CA HIS A 85 5.03 -3.51 -22.47
C HIS A 85 5.21 -3.37 -20.95
N THR A 86 4.52 -2.40 -20.34
CA THR A 86 4.56 -2.19 -18.90
C THR A 86 3.92 -3.35 -18.14
N LEU A 87 2.74 -3.82 -18.60
CA LEU A 87 2.02 -4.93 -17.99
C LEU A 87 2.74 -6.28 -18.16
N GLU A 88 3.43 -6.49 -19.30
CA GLU A 88 4.25 -7.68 -19.52
C GLU A 88 5.47 -7.75 -18.58
N LYS A 89 6.10 -6.60 -18.31
CA LYS A 89 7.27 -6.54 -17.43
C LYS A 89 6.93 -6.42 -15.95
N ASN A 90 5.81 -5.79 -15.63
CA ASN A 90 5.35 -5.55 -14.27
C ASN A 90 3.91 -6.07 -14.12
N PRO A 91 3.72 -7.40 -13.99
CA PRO A 91 2.39 -7.94 -13.77
C PRO A 91 1.78 -7.31 -12.52
N LEU A 92 0.52 -6.93 -12.61
CA LEU A 92 -0.22 -6.41 -11.46
C LEU A 92 -0.24 -7.47 -10.35
N PRO A 93 -0.03 -7.07 -9.09
CA PRO A 93 -0.17 -8.00 -7.97
C PRO A 93 -1.58 -8.57 -7.96
N SER A 94 -1.72 -9.84 -7.55
CA SER A 94 -3.04 -10.45 -7.47
C SER A 94 -3.91 -9.68 -6.47
N PRO A 95 -5.23 -9.59 -6.69
CA PRO A 95 -6.15 -8.96 -5.74
C PRO A 95 -6.00 -9.50 -4.32
N SER A 96 -5.75 -10.80 -4.17
CA SER A 96 -5.57 -11.45 -2.87
C SER A 96 -4.30 -11.02 -2.14
N VAL A 97 -3.21 -10.74 -2.86
CA VAL A 97 -1.99 -10.18 -2.26
C VAL A 97 -2.26 -8.79 -1.72
N LYS A 98 -2.88 -7.93 -2.52
CA LYS A 98 -3.27 -6.58 -2.10
C LYS A 98 -4.20 -6.62 -0.89
N ALA A 99 -5.23 -7.46 -0.94
CA ALA A 99 -6.19 -7.64 0.15
C ALA A 99 -5.51 -8.08 1.45
N TYR A 100 -4.63 -9.07 1.38
CA TYR A 100 -3.89 -9.55 2.54
C TYR A 100 -2.96 -8.49 3.13
N GLU A 101 -2.17 -7.80 2.32
CA GLU A 101 -1.28 -6.74 2.80
C GLU A 101 -2.02 -5.61 3.52
N ALA A 102 -3.25 -5.30 3.06
CA ALA A 102 -4.08 -4.27 3.70
C ALA A 102 -4.61 -4.68 5.08
N VAL A 103 -4.91 -5.98 5.28
CA VAL A 103 -5.59 -6.46 6.49
C VAL A 103 -4.68 -7.21 7.46
N ARG A 104 -3.48 -7.64 7.05
CA ARG A 104 -2.60 -8.53 7.83
C ARG A 104 -2.26 -8.02 9.23
N GLY A 105 -2.08 -6.70 9.38
CA GLY A 105 -1.76 -6.06 10.67
C GLY A 105 -2.92 -6.08 11.67
N SER A 106 -4.15 -6.32 11.18
CA SER A 106 -5.37 -6.31 11.97
C SER A 106 -5.89 -7.71 12.32
N ILE A 107 -5.22 -8.78 11.84
CA ILE A 107 -5.67 -10.14 12.07
C ILE A 107 -4.97 -10.72 13.29
N VAL A 108 -5.73 -11.39 14.14
CA VAL A 108 -5.21 -12.04 15.32
C VAL A 108 -5.60 -13.52 15.35
N ARG A 109 -4.71 -14.36 15.89
CA ARG A 109 -5.06 -15.71 16.27
C ARG A 109 -5.70 -15.68 17.67
N VAL A 110 -6.89 -16.25 17.79
CA VAL A 110 -7.61 -16.37 19.06
C VAL A 110 -7.43 -17.80 19.57
N ARG A 111 -6.96 -17.91 20.81
CA ARG A 111 -6.67 -19.19 21.47
C ARG A 111 -7.54 -19.32 22.70
N GLY A 112 -8.27 -20.43 22.80
CA GLY A 112 -8.92 -20.83 24.03
C GLY A 112 -7.97 -21.66 24.87
N ILE A 113 -7.76 -21.26 26.12
CA ILE A 113 -6.79 -21.85 27.04
C ILE A 113 -7.53 -22.49 28.21
N ALA A 114 -7.14 -23.72 28.58
CA ALA A 114 -7.50 -24.36 29.84
C ALA A 114 -6.27 -24.63 30.69
N ASP A 115 -6.49 -24.73 31.98
CA ASP A 115 -5.44 -25.11 32.91
C ASP A 115 -5.22 -26.64 32.87
N GLY A 116 -3.97 -27.03 32.56
CA GLY A 116 -3.54 -28.43 32.61
C GLY A 116 -3.23 -28.92 34.04
N PRO A 117 -3.02 -30.25 34.23
CA PRO A 117 -2.86 -30.88 35.55
C PRO A 117 -1.69 -30.36 36.39
N ILE A 118 -0.70 -29.70 35.80
CA ILE A 118 0.54 -29.25 36.46
C ILE A 118 0.72 -27.71 36.29
N GLY A 119 -0.38 -26.98 36.03
CA GLY A 119 -0.32 -25.53 35.77
C GLY A 119 0.21 -25.21 34.36
N GLU A 120 0.25 -26.19 33.48
CA GLU A 120 0.53 -25.97 32.05
C GLU A 120 -0.71 -25.38 31.35
N GLU A 121 -0.48 -24.46 30.44
CA GLU A 121 -1.56 -23.93 29.58
C GLU A 121 -1.80 -24.93 28.44
N LEU A 122 -3.00 -25.48 28.36
CA LEU A 122 -3.44 -26.34 27.27
C LEU A 122 -4.31 -25.56 26.29
N GLU A 123 -3.89 -25.51 25.03
CA GLU A 123 -4.70 -24.93 23.95
C GLU A 123 -5.85 -25.88 23.64
N GLN A 124 -7.10 -25.48 23.95
CA GLN A 124 -8.31 -26.26 23.69
C GLN A 124 -8.95 -25.94 22.35
N SER A 125 -8.76 -24.72 21.88
CA SER A 125 -9.37 -24.26 20.64
C SER A 125 -8.54 -23.17 19.99
N VAL A 126 -8.66 -23.10 18.67
CA VAL A 126 -8.07 -22.05 17.85
C VAL A 126 -9.12 -21.47 16.93
N GLY A 127 -9.12 -20.16 16.84
CA GLY A 127 -9.89 -19.38 15.88
C GLY A 127 -9.10 -18.19 15.40
N SER A 128 -9.78 -17.34 14.67
CA SER A 128 -9.27 -16.06 14.16
C SER A 128 -10.05 -14.90 14.76
N GLY A 129 -9.50 -13.72 14.69
CA GLY A 129 -10.17 -12.49 15.03
C GLY A 129 -9.68 -11.34 14.15
N VAL A 130 -10.41 -10.26 14.12
CA VAL A 130 -10.03 -9.04 13.42
C VAL A 130 -10.13 -7.84 14.36
N VAL A 131 -9.07 -7.06 14.44
CA VAL A 131 -9.01 -5.80 15.21
C VAL A 131 -9.89 -4.78 14.49
N ILE A 132 -10.91 -4.26 15.16
CA ILE A 132 -11.86 -3.28 14.62
C ILE A 132 -11.65 -1.88 15.19
N ILE A 133 -10.94 -1.76 16.31
CA ILE A 133 -10.52 -0.49 16.90
C ILE A 133 -9.08 -0.67 17.38
N ASP A 134 -8.22 0.28 17.11
CA ASP A 134 -6.79 0.30 17.44
C ASP A 134 -6.45 0.22 18.94
N ASN A 135 -7.46 0.31 19.78
CA ASN A 135 -7.35 0.12 21.22
C ASN A 135 -7.38 -1.35 21.66
N GLY A 136 -7.32 -2.33 20.72
CA GLY A 136 -7.35 -3.77 21.00
C GLY A 136 -8.76 -4.38 21.09
N THR A 137 -9.77 -3.72 20.53
CA THR A 137 -11.12 -4.31 20.37
C THR A 137 -11.12 -5.19 19.12
N ILE A 138 -11.53 -6.44 19.30
CA ILE A 138 -11.40 -7.50 18.30
C ILE A 138 -12.76 -8.16 18.12
N LEU A 139 -13.18 -8.38 16.87
CA LEU A 139 -14.31 -9.25 16.52
C LEU A 139 -13.83 -10.67 16.31
N THR A 140 -14.61 -11.62 16.79
CA THR A 140 -14.46 -13.06 16.55
C THR A 140 -15.82 -13.74 16.59
N ASN A 141 -15.88 -15.06 16.42
CA ASN A 141 -17.13 -15.79 16.62
C ASN A 141 -17.39 -16.09 18.10
N LEU A 142 -18.68 -16.18 18.44
CA LEU A 142 -19.12 -16.61 19.78
C LEU A 142 -18.60 -18.02 20.10
N HIS A 143 -18.73 -18.97 19.17
CA HIS A 143 -18.28 -20.35 19.41
C HIS A 143 -16.75 -20.43 19.61
N VAL A 144 -15.97 -19.48 19.08
CA VAL A 144 -14.52 -19.37 19.35
C VAL A 144 -14.30 -18.80 20.76
N ALA A 145 -14.98 -17.68 21.09
CA ALA A 145 -14.82 -17.00 22.37
C ALA A 145 -15.35 -17.81 23.55
N ALA A 146 -16.40 -18.62 23.34
CA ALA A 146 -17.03 -19.45 24.38
C ALA A 146 -16.42 -20.85 24.51
N SER A 147 -15.39 -21.17 23.75
CA SER A 147 -14.79 -22.50 23.74
C SER A 147 -13.94 -22.82 24.97
N SER A 148 -13.54 -21.81 25.73
CA SER A 148 -12.65 -21.93 26.90
C SER A 148 -12.91 -20.80 27.89
N GLU A 149 -12.55 -21.01 29.14
CA GLU A 149 -12.71 -20.01 30.20
C GLU A 149 -11.74 -18.83 30.04
N ARG A 150 -10.56 -19.09 29.50
CA ARG A 150 -9.50 -18.10 29.28
C ARG A 150 -9.23 -17.96 27.79
N LEU A 151 -9.08 -16.71 27.35
CA LEU A 151 -8.74 -16.39 25.98
C LEU A 151 -7.40 -15.67 25.92
N LYS A 152 -6.60 -16.06 24.94
CA LYS A 152 -5.41 -15.33 24.52
C LYS A 152 -5.50 -14.96 23.06
N VAL A 153 -4.92 -13.84 22.70
CA VAL A 153 -4.77 -13.40 21.31
C VAL A 153 -3.30 -13.25 20.99
N VAL A 154 -2.94 -13.62 19.76
CA VAL A 154 -1.60 -13.41 19.20
C VAL A 154 -1.73 -12.45 18.03
N PHE A 155 -1.08 -11.33 18.13
CA PHE A 155 -1.05 -10.29 17.09
C PHE A 155 -0.09 -10.64 15.95
N ALA A 156 -0.14 -9.86 14.88
CA ALA A 156 0.67 -10.08 13.68
C ALA A 156 2.19 -9.98 13.93
N ASP A 157 2.62 -9.21 14.92
CA ASP A 157 4.00 -9.06 15.38
C ASP A 157 4.47 -10.19 16.31
N GLY A 158 3.56 -11.09 16.70
CA GLY A 158 3.80 -12.19 17.63
C GLY A 158 3.54 -11.85 19.10
N LEU A 159 3.11 -10.62 19.44
CA LEU A 159 2.74 -10.27 20.81
C LEU A 159 1.55 -11.11 21.25
N GLU A 160 1.69 -11.81 22.37
CA GLU A 160 0.59 -12.50 23.06
C GLU A 160 -0.04 -11.61 24.13
N SER A 161 -1.37 -11.65 24.22
CA SER A 161 -2.12 -10.93 25.25
C SER A 161 -3.28 -11.77 25.74
N ASP A 162 -3.55 -11.69 27.05
CA ASP A 162 -4.86 -12.13 27.57
C ASP A 162 -5.98 -11.26 26.96
N ALA A 163 -7.12 -11.88 26.74
CA ALA A 163 -8.30 -11.19 26.22
C ALA A 163 -9.54 -11.52 27.05
N ALA A 164 -10.42 -10.53 27.18
CA ALA A 164 -11.69 -10.68 27.88
C ALA A 164 -12.85 -10.47 26.90
N VAL A 165 -13.93 -11.23 27.09
CA VAL A 165 -15.18 -11.03 26.36
C VAL A 165 -15.85 -9.75 26.84
N VAL A 166 -16.18 -8.87 25.91
CA VAL A 166 -16.84 -7.57 26.16
C VAL A 166 -18.31 -7.61 25.80
N ALA A 167 -18.65 -8.26 24.68
CA ALA A 167 -20.03 -8.39 24.22
C ALA A 167 -20.22 -9.71 23.47
N LEU A 168 -21.44 -10.23 23.52
CA LEU A 168 -21.87 -11.45 22.83
C LEU A 168 -23.12 -11.17 22.02
N GLN A 169 -23.17 -11.73 20.80
CA GLN A 169 -24.32 -11.72 19.91
C GLN A 169 -24.64 -13.16 19.48
N PRO A 170 -25.40 -13.91 20.30
CA PRO A 170 -25.71 -15.32 20.02
C PRO A 170 -26.48 -15.53 18.71
N GLU A 171 -27.33 -14.59 18.33
CA GLU A 171 -28.13 -14.62 17.11
C GLU A 171 -27.32 -14.58 15.82
N HIS A 172 -26.09 -14.03 15.91
CA HIS A 172 -25.17 -13.92 14.78
C HIS A 172 -23.89 -14.75 14.93
N ASP A 173 -23.79 -15.53 16.02
CA ASP A 173 -22.56 -16.25 16.38
C ASP A 173 -21.33 -15.33 16.47
N LEU A 174 -21.49 -14.12 16.98
CA LEU A 174 -20.43 -13.13 17.11
C LEU A 174 -20.10 -12.83 18.57
N ALA A 175 -18.83 -12.46 18.80
CA ALA A 175 -18.34 -11.96 20.07
C ALA A 175 -17.36 -10.79 19.83
N VAL A 176 -17.39 -9.83 20.74
CA VAL A 176 -16.40 -8.78 20.86
C VAL A 176 -15.50 -9.13 22.03
N ILE A 177 -14.21 -9.21 21.79
CA ILE A 177 -13.20 -9.42 22.82
C ILE A 177 -12.25 -8.23 22.90
N LYS A 178 -11.64 -8.02 24.05
CA LYS A 178 -10.71 -6.93 24.33
C LYS A 178 -9.37 -7.51 24.77
N ALA A 179 -8.33 -7.23 24.04
CA ALA A 179 -6.97 -7.54 24.44
C ALA A 179 -6.51 -6.64 25.61
N ARG A 180 -5.76 -7.19 26.55
CA ARG A 180 -5.23 -6.47 27.71
C ARG A 180 -3.99 -5.68 27.35
N THR A 181 -3.12 -6.24 26.53
CA THR A 181 -1.89 -5.66 26.02
C THR A 181 -1.96 -5.62 24.51
N ILE A 182 -1.53 -4.53 23.88
CA ILE A 182 -1.60 -4.32 22.43
C ILE A 182 -0.24 -3.87 21.91
N PRO A 183 0.09 -4.13 20.63
CA PRO A 183 1.23 -3.51 19.96
C PRO A 183 1.11 -1.97 19.91
N ASP A 184 2.23 -1.26 19.92
CA ASP A 184 2.27 0.21 19.88
C ASP A 184 1.72 0.78 18.54
N ASP A 185 1.86 0.02 17.46
CA ASP A 185 1.45 0.37 16.10
C ASP A 185 0.22 -0.41 15.61
N LEU A 186 -0.61 -0.89 16.55
CA LEU A 186 -1.79 -1.69 16.22
C LEU A 186 -2.72 -0.94 15.27
N GLN A 187 -3.05 -1.58 14.15
CA GLN A 187 -3.95 -1.04 13.14
C GLN A 187 -5.31 -1.74 13.19
N ALA A 188 -6.39 -0.97 13.16
CA ALA A 188 -7.73 -1.48 12.95
C ALA A 188 -7.97 -1.77 11.47
N ALA A 189 -8.73 -2.83 11.19
CA ALA A 189 -9.15 -3.15 9.83
C ALA A 189 -10.16 -2.11 9.31
N THR A 190 -10.06 -1.78 8.04
CA THR A 190 -11.08 -0.99 7.35
C THR A 190 -12.30 -1.86 7.09
N MET A 191 -13.46 -1.39 7.49
CA MET A 191 -14.75 -2.07 7.27
C MET A 191 -15.51 -1.40 6.13
N ARG A 192 -16.23 -2.20 5.36
CA ARG A 192 -17.04 -1.72 4.23
C ARG A 192 -18.45 -2.33 4.30
N SER A 193 -19.45 -1.49 4.09
CA SER A 193 -20.83 -1.95 3.97
C SER A 193 -20.99 -3.02 2.89
N THR A 194 -21.85 -4.00 3.18
CA THR A 194 -22.22 -5.04 2.22
C THR A 194 -23.19 -4.52 1.15
N GLN A 195 -23.62 -3.27 1.25
CA GLN A 195 -24.44 -2.64 0.21
C GLN A 195 -23.68 -2.57 -1.10
N GLY A 196 -24.29 -3.04 -2.17
CA GLY A 196 -23.68 -3.06 -3.52
C GLY A 196 -22.80 -4.26 -3.80
N LEU A 197 -22.64 -5.21 -2.87
CA LEU A 197 -22.00 -6.48 -3.17
C LEU A 197 -22.84 -7.30 -4.15
N ALA A 198 -22.18 -7.97 -5.08
CA ALA A 198 -22.78 -8.82 -6.08
C ALA A 198 -22.21 -10.25 -6.02
N VAL A 199 -23.01 -11.21 -6.46
CA VAL A 199 -22.54 -12.58 -6.70
C VAL A 199 -21.50 -12.53 -7.81
N GLY A 200 -20.34 -13.16 -7.57
CA GLY A 200 -19.18 -13.11 -8.46
C GLY A 200 -18.10 -12.11 -8.03
N ASP A 201 -18.37 -11.22 -7.08
CA ASP A 201 -17.34 -10.33 -6.55
C ASP A 201 -16.22 -11.14 -5.91
N HIS A 202 -14.96 -10.75 -6.19
CA HIS A 202 -13.79 -11.38 -5.62
C HIS A 202 -13.71 -11.12 -4.11
N VAL A 203 -13.45 -12.19 -3.37
CA VAL A 203 -13.25 -12.12 -1.92
C VAL A 203 -12.03 -12.92 -1.49
N THR A 204 -11.45 -12.52 -0.37
CA THR A 204 -10.33 -13.20 0.26
C THR A 204 -10.68 -13.48 1.71
N ALA A 205 -10.55 -14.73 2.14
CA ALA A 205 -10.66 -15.13 3.54
C ALA A 205 -9.26 -15.24 4.14
N VAL A 206 -9.08 -14.69 5.35
CA VAL A 206 -7.82 -14.73 6.07
C VAL A 206 -8.05 -15.25 7.49
N GLY A 207 -7.15 -16.13 7.95
CA GLY A 207 -7.27 -16.70 9.29
C GLY A 207 -6.18 -17.71 9.63
N PHE A 208 -6.44 -18.50 10.67
CA PHE A 208 -5.49 -19.48 11.19
C PHE A 208 -6.06 -20.90 11.14
N PRO A 209 -6.28 -21.47 9.93
CA PRO A 209 -6.82 -22.82 9.79
C PRO A 209 -5.92 -23.82 10.52
N PHE A 210 -6.51 -24.59 11.42
CA PHE A 210 -5.80 -25.56 12.29
C PHE A 210 -4.66 -24.94 13.11
N GLY A 211 -4.75 -23.64 13.41
CA GLY A 211 -3.68 -22.90 14.10
C GLY A 211 -2.48 -22.54 13.23
N ILE A 212 -2.54 -22.85 11.93
CA ILE A 212 -1.48 -22.55 10.96
C ILE A 212 -1.79 -21.20 10.29
N GLY A 213 -0.83 -20.33 10.21
CA GLY A 213 -1.02 -19.10 9.47
C GLY A 213 -0.31 -17.87 10.05
N PRO A 214 -0.72 -16.68 9.61
CA PRO A 214 -1.95 -16.44 8.84
C PRO A 214 -1.97 -17.12 7.47
N SER A 215 -3.12 -17.70 7.12
CA SER A 215 -3.36 -18.34 5.82
C SER A 215 -4.36 -17.54 5.02
N VAL A 216 -4.17 -17.47 3.70
CA VAL A 216 -4.97 -16.70 2.76
C VAL A 216 -5.59 -17.63 1.74
N SER A 217 -6.88 -17.51 1.53
CA SER A 217 -7.58 -18.17 0.43
C SER A 217 -8.47 -17.18 -0.30
N SER A 218 -8.64 -17.36 -1.60
CA SER A 218 -9.46 -16.46 -2.42
C SER A 218 -10.51 -17.22 -3.21
N GLY A 219 -11.59 -16.53 -3.48
CA GLY A 219 -12.73 -17.03 -4.24
C GLY A 219 -13.66 -15.89 -4.59
N VAL A 220 -14.94 -16.19 -4.71
CA VAL A 220 -15.98 -15.23 -5.03
C VAL A 220 -17.16 -15.32 -4.04
N ILE A 221 -17.95 -14.27 -4.00
CA ILE A 221 -19.29 -14.33 -3.39
C ILE A 221 -20.17 -15.27 -4.23
N SER A 222 -20.52 -16.40 -3.67
CA SER A 222 -21.38 -17.40 -4.33
C SER A 222 -22.88 -17.12 -4.11
N GLY A 223 -23.22 -16.31 -3.10
CA GLY A 223 -24.60 -15.95 -2.80
C GLY A 223 -24.70 -14.95 -1.66
N LEU A 224 -25.81 -14.23 -1.62
CA LEU A 224 -26.12 -13.25 -0.58
C LEU A 224 -27.44 -13.62 0.11
N LYS A 225 -27.63 -13.11 1.33
CA LYS A 225 -28.85 -13.33 2.13
C LYS A 225 -29.18 -14.80 2.30
N ARG A 226 -28.16 -15.63 2.60
CA ARG A 226 -28.30 -17.06 2.82
C ARG A 226 -28.67 -17.35 4.27
N ASP A 227 -29.45 -18.42 4.45
CA ASP A 227 -29.71 -19.00 5.76
C ASP A 227 -28.91 -20.28 5.92
N PHE A 228 -28.28 -20.46 7.07
CA PHE A 228 -27.57 -21.66 7.46
C PHE A 228 -28.13 -22.22 8.74
N ARG A 229 -28.43 -23.51 8.71
CA ARG A 229 -28.84 -24.27 9.91
C ARG A 229 -27.69 -25.21 10.29
N SER A 230 -27.27 -25.13 11.57
CA SER A 230 -26.24 -26.05 12.06
C SER A 230 -26.69 -27.50 11.93
N PRO A 231 -25.75 -28.45 11.71
CA PRO A 231 -26.10 -29.88 11.58
C PRO A 231 -26.93 -30.41 12.76
N GLU A 232 -26.68 -29.90 13.96
CA GLU A 232 -27.42 -30.27 15.18
C GLU A 232 -28.81 -29.60 15.25
N GLY A 233 -29.15 -28.75 14.26
CA GLY A 233 -30.45 -28.03 14.21
C GLY A 233 -30.67 -26.97 15.28
N LYS A 234 -29.66 -26.72 16.14
CA LYS A 234 -29.78 -25.84 17.30
C LYS A 234 -29.63 -24.36 16.98
N ARG A 235 -28.95 -24.03 15.87
CA ARG A 235 -28.72 -22.65 15.47
C ARG A 235 -29.17 -22.43 14.03
N VAL A 236 -29.83 -21.32 13.82
CA VAL A 236 -30.18 -20.81 12.49
C VAL A 236 -29.53 -19.43 12.37
N LEU A 237 -28.56 -19.30 11.47
CA LEU A 237 -27.96 -18.02 11.11
C LEU A 237 -28.61 -17.56 9.81
N THR A 238 -28.98 -16.30 9.74
CA THR A 238 -29.67 -15.71 8.59
C THR A 238 -28.89 -14.57 8.00
N ASN A 239 -29.23 -14.16 6.78
CA ASN A 239 -28.62 -13.04 6.07
C ASN A 239 -27.12 -13.19 5.84
N LEU A 240 -26.64 -14.42 5.61
CA LEU A 240 -25.21 -14.69 5.45
C LEU A 240 -24.72 -14.40 4.02
N ILE A 241 -23.44 -14.06 3.92
CA ILE A 241 -22.67 -14.06 2.68
C ILE A 241 -22.17 -15.48 2.47
N GLN A 242 -22.53 -16.11 1.35
CA GLN A 242 -21.97 -17.38 0.91
C GLN A 242 -20.76 -17.11 0.00
N PHE A 243 -19.67 -17.84 0.22
CA PHE A 243 -18.45 -17.71 -0.57
C PHE A 243 -17.77 -19.08 -0.79
N ASP A 244 -16.87 -19.16 -1.76
CA ASP A 244 -16.14 -20.39 -2.12
C ASP A 244 -14.61 -20.33 -1.87
N ALA A 245 -14.11 -19.24 -1.29
CA ALA A 245 -12.74 -19.21 -0.76
C ALA A 245 -12.57 -20.31 0.29
N ALA A 246 -11.49 -21.10 0.21
CA ALA A 246 -11.29 -22.24 1.10
C ALA A 246 -11.28 -21.80 2.58
N ALA A 247 -12.18 -22.36 3.37
CA ALA A 247 -12.32 -22.10 4.80
C ALA A 247 -12.31 -23.42 5.56
N ASN A 248 -11.52 -23.50 6.62
CA ASN A 248 -11.41 -24.69 7.46
C ASN A 248 -11.55 -24.30 8.93
N PRO A 249 -11.69 -25.28 9.86
CA PRO A 249 -11.64 -24.99 11.30
C PRO A 249 -10.42 -24.14 11.65
N GLY A 250 -10.67 -23.02 12.35
CA GLY A 250 -9.65 -22.01 12.65
C GLY A 250 -9.74 -20.73 11.81
N ASN A 251 -10.40 -20.76 10.63
CA ASN A 251 -10.77 -19.53 9.91
C ASN A 251 -11.95 -18.80 10.60
N SER A 252 -12.73 -19.48 11.43
CA SER A 252 -13.84 -18.89 12.18
C SER A 252 -13.39 -17.67 12.98
N GLY A 253 -14.10 -16.57 12.87
CA GLY A 253 -13.78 -15.27 13.46
C GLY A 253 -12.86 -14.40 12.62
N GLY A 254 -12.24 -14.96 11.58
CA GLY A 254 -11.41 -14.21 10.64
C GLY A 254 -12.22 -13.39 9.65
N PRO A 255 -11.63 -12.36 9.05
CA PRO A 255 -12.31 -11.50 8.09
C PRO A 255 -12.48 -12.16 6.72
N LEU A 256 -13.61 -11.88 6.09
CA LEU A 256 -13.83 -11.97 4.65
C LEU A 256 -13.67 -10.56 4.09
N VAL A 257 -12.72 -10.37 3.16
CA VAL A 257 -12.37 -9.04 2.66
C VAL A 257 -12.53 -8.92 1.15
N THR A 258 -12.73 -7.69 0.68
CA THR A 258 -12.75 -7.33 -0.75
C THR A 258 -11.34 -7.39 -1.36
N ALA A 259 -11.22 -7.17 -2.67
CA ALA A 259 -9.94 -7.02 -3.37
C ALA A 259 -9.08 -5.84 -2.84
N GLU A 260 -9.72 -4.85 -2.21
CA GLU A 260 -9.07 -3.69 -1.58
C GLU A 260 -8.61 -3.98 -0.15
N GLY A 261 -9.02 -5.11 0.45
CA GLY A 261 -8.71 -5.50 1.83
C GLY A 261 -9.70 -4.96 2.86
N GLU A 262 -10.86 -4.48 2.41
CA GLU A 262 -11.91 -3.98 3.30
C GLU A 262 -12.77 -5.16 3.82
N VAL A 263 -13.00 -5.20 5.12
CA VAL A 263 -13.79 -6.27 5.77
C VAL A 263 -15.26 -6.09 5.46
N ILE A 264 -15.84 -7.10 4.82
CA ILE A 264 -17.28 -7.18 4.48
C ILE A 264 -18.03 -8.18 5.34
N GLY A 265 -17.32 -9.06 6.06
CA GLY A 265 -17.95 -10.05 6.93
C GLY A 265 -16.96 -10.82 7.77
N ILE A 266 -17.49 -11.59 8.72
CA ILE A 266 -16.75 -12.46 9.62
C ILE A 266 -17.06 -13.92 9.27
N VAL A 267 -16.05 -14.69 8.91
CA VAL A 267 -16.18 -16.12 8.58
C VAL A 267 -16.71 -16.86 9.81
N THR A 268 -17.81 -17.61 9.66
CA THR A 268 -18.45 -18.26 10.80
C THR A 268 -18.69 -19.75 10.62
N ALA A 269 -19.08 -20.19 9.43
CA ALA A 269 -19.47 -21.57 9.20
C ALA A 269 -19.04 -22.07 7.82
N ILE A 270 -18.94 -23.39 7.71
CA ILE A 270 -18.85 -24.10 6.44
C ILE A 270 -20.03 -25.07 6.34
N LEU A 271 -20.60 -25.21 5.16
CA LEU A 271 -21.54 -26.31 4.92
C LEU A 271 -20.73 -27.60 4.85
N ASN A 272 -21.05 -28.53 5.71
CA ASN A 272 -20.46 -29.85 5.70
C ASN A 272 -21.54 -30.91 5.90
N PRO A 273 -21.85 -31.70 4.85
CA PRO A 273 -22.84 -32.77 4.93
C PRO A 273 -22.28 -34.03 5.65
N THR A 274 -21.00 -34.02 6.01
CA THR A 274 -20.31 -35.15 6.67
C THR A 274 -19.78 -34.74 8.05
N GLU A 275 -19.48 -35.69 8.91
CA GLU A 275 -18.91 -35.46 10.24
C GLU A 275 -17.45 -34.96 10.20
N GLN A 276 -16.78 -35.05 9.06
CA GLN A 276 -15.35 -34.80 8.90
C GLN A 276 -14.95 -33.32 8.90
N ARG A 277 -15.92 -32.39 8.86
CA ARG A 277 -15.72 -30.93 8.88
C ARG A 277 -14.69 -30.42 7.87
N VAL A 278 -14.73 -30.95 6.65
CA VAL A 278 -13.88 -30.51 5.53
C VAL A 278 -14.59 -29.52 4.64
N PHE A 279 -13.87 -28.54 4.13
CA PHE A 279 -14.44 -27.55 3.20
C PHE A 279 -14.76 -28.21 1.86
N ILE A 280 -15.98 -28.00 1.37
CA ILE A 280 -16.49 -28.55 0.10
C ILE A 280 -16.90 -27.46 -0.90
N GLY A 281 -16.35 -26.25 -0.77
CA GLY A 281 -16.64 -25.12 -1.65
C GLY A 281 -17.80 -24.24 -1.19
N ILE A 282 -18.28 -24.39 0.06
CA ILE A 282 -19.36 -23.57 0.60
C ILE A 282 -18.97 -23.08 2.00
N GLY A 283 -18.62 -21.81 2.09
CA GLY A 283 -18.38 -21.08 3.32
C GLY A 283 -19.42 -20.00 3.53
N PHE A 284 -19.59 -19.58 4.79
CA PHE A 284 -20.51 -18.51 5.18
C PHE A 284 -19.81 -17.50 6.07
N ALA A 285 -20.13 -16.22 5.84
CA ALA A 285 -19.69 -15.12 6.69
C ALA A 285 -20.89 -14.28 7.12
N VAL A 286 -20.84 -13.82 8.36
CA VAL A 286 -21.80 -12.86 8.91
C VAL A 286 -21.45 -11.49 8.36
N PRO A 287 -22.40 -10.73 7.78
CA PRO A 287 -22.16 -9.37 7.31
C PRO A 287 -21.58 -8.46 8.40
N ILE A 288 -20.68 -7.58 7.98
CA ILE A 288 -19.94 -6.72 8.93
C ILE A 288 -20.87 -5.75 9.69
N GLU A 289 -21.99 -5.36 9.12
CA GLU A 289 -22.97 -4.51 9.77
C GLU A 289 -23.54 -5.14 11.05
N ASN A 290 -23.79 -6.45 11.03
CA ASN A 290 -24.25 -7.17 12.22
C ASN A 290 -23.15 -7.17 13.30
N ALA A 291 -21.88 -7.34 12.89
CA ALA A 291 -20.75 -7.36 13.78
C ALA A 291 -20.48 -5.97 14.41
N ALA A 292 -20.57 -4.91 13.62
CA ALA A 292 -20.38 -3.54 14.07
C ALA A 292 -21.44 -3.11 15.10
N ALA A 293 -22.69 -3.49 14.87
CA ALA A 293 -23.79 -3.22 15.82
C ALA A 293 -23.52 -3.81 17.20
N GLY A 294 -22.94 -5.02 17.28
CA GLY A 294 -22.55 -5.65 18.54
C GLY A 294 -21.38 -5.00 19.26
N ALA A 295 -20.52 -4.34 18.52
CA ALA A 295 -19.42 -3.55 19.08
C ALA A 295 -19.86 -2.12 19.50
N GLY A 296 -21.15 -1.78 19.34
CA GLY A 296 -21.66 -0.43 19.61
C GLY A 296 -21.17 0.62 18.61
N MET A 297 -20.76 0.18 17.42
CA MET A 297 -20.31 1.08 16.35
C MET A 297 -21.54 1.62 15.59
N PRO A 298 -21.46 2.85 15.06
CA PRO A 298 -22.53 3.37 14.22
C PRO A 298 -22.66 2.55 12.93
N PRO A 299 -23.86 2.50 12.31
CA PRO A 299 -24.02 1.87 11.01
C PRO A 299 -23.19 2.61 9.95
N PHE A 300 -22.72 1.86 8.97
CA PHE A 300 -21.90 2.39 7.85
C PHE A 300 -22.74 3.15 6.84
#